data_9b08d70aef35d53d94e6b7202c90469d
#
_entry.id   9b08d70aef35d53d94e6b7202c90469d
#
_cell.length_a   1.000
_cell.length_b   1.000
_cell.length_c   1.000
_cell.angle_alpha   90.00
_cell.angle_beta   90.00
_cell.angle_gamma   90.00
#
_symmetry.space_group_name_H-M   'P 1'
#
loop_
_entity.id
_entity.type
_entity.pdbx_description
1 polymer ?
#
loop_
_entity_poly.entity_id
_entity_poly.type
_entity_poly.pdbx_seq_one_letter_code
_entity_poly.pdbx_strand_id
1 'polypeptide(L)'
;KRMRRGMGNYGIRAIAKLSKKNIFEIKTSDLSFSIAPKLNAAGRLADMSLGIKCLISETQDEATLYAKQLVSLNNERRFIESGMLETALNSIKDTDDINYSLALFNHKWHQGVIGIIASRLKEKYYRPTIIFAKDENGLLKGSGRSIPSFHLRDALDLVSKAYPELIVTFGGHAMAAGLSIKESDFSNFSKIFEHTASKLLSEEDLKIGRAS
;
A
#
# COMPACT_ATOMS: atom_id res chain seq x y z
N LYS A 1 2.03 -26.69 11.91
CA LYS A 1 2.59 -27.93 12.56
C LYS A 1 4.06 -28.19 12.14
N ARG A 2 4.41 -28.31 10.83
CA ARG A 2 5.78 -28.66 10.36
C ARG A 2 6.85 -27.69 10.86
N MET A 3 6.64 -26.36 10.76
CA MET A 3 7.58 -25.35 11.23
C MET A 3 7.89 -25.47 12.74
N ARG A 4 6.86 -25.72 13.58
CA ARG A 4 7.04 -25.92 15.03
C ARG A 4 7.79 -27.20 15.38
N ARG A 5 7.99 -28.13 14.43
CA ARG A 5 8.81 -29.34 14.57
C ARG A 5 10.24 -29.15 14.03
N GLY A 6 10.64 -27.91 13.77
CA GLY A 6 11.96 -27.64 13.20
C GLY A 6 12.11 -27.92 11.71
N MET A 7 11.03 -28.31 11.01
CA MET A 7 11.02 -28.66 9.57
C MET A 7 10.66 -27.47 8.66
N GLY A 8 10.92 -26.23 9.08
CA GLY A 8 10.79 -25.03 8.25
C GLY A 8 12.04 -24.85 7.37
N ASN A 9 11.89 -24.14 6.23
CA ASN A 9 13.05 -23.77 5.43
C ASN A 9 13.97 -22.80 6.19
N TYR A 10 15.21 -22.71 5.78
CA TYR A 10 16.23 -21.88 6.43
C TYR A 10 15.87 -20.39 6.41
N GLY A 11 15.27 -19.88 5.33
CA GLY A 11 14.87 -18.48 5.21
C GLY A 11 13.82 -18.06 6.23
N ILE A 12 12.75 -18.84 6.39
CA ILE A 12 11.72 -18.54 7.41
C ILE A 12 12.31 -18.61 8.81
N ARG A 13 13.19 -19.59 9.08
CA ARG A 13 13.87 -19.73 10.38
C ARG A 13 14.77 -18.51 10.66
N ALA A 14 15.54 -18.07 9.66
CA ALA A 14 16.41 -16.90 9.78
C ALA A 14 15.60 -15.62 10.03
N ILE A 15 14.54 -15.36 9.25
CA ILE A 15 13.66 -14.20 9.44
C ILE A 15 12.98 -14.24 10.82
N ALA A 16 12.50 -15.41 11.27
CA ALA A 16 11.88 -15.57 12.59
C ALA A 16 12.87 -15.23 13.71
N LYS A 17 14.09 -15.76 13.65
CA LYS A 17 15.17 -15.48 14.61
C LYS A 17 15.49 -13.98 14.68
N LEU A 18 15.68 -13.32 13.53
CA LEU A 18 15.94 -11.88 13.45
C LEU A 18 14.73 -11.03 13.88
N SER A 19 13.53 -11.60 13.85
CA SER A 19 12.29 -10.99 14.36
C SER A 19 12.05 -11.28 15.85
N LYS A 20 13.01 -11.91 16.53
CA LYS A 20 12.90 -12.35 17.94
C LYS A 20 11.69 -13.27 18.18
N LYS A 21 11.38 -14.13 17.20
CA LYS A 21 10.29 -15.12 17.27
C LYS A 21 10.87 -16.52 17.43
N ASN A 22 10.35 -17.27 18.39
CA ASN A 22 10.67 -18.69 18.56
C ASN A 22 9.94 -19.51 17.49
N ILE A 23 10.70 -20.19 16.61
CA ILE A 23 10.12 -20.98 15.52
C ILE A 23 9.26 -22.15 16.05
N PHE A 24 9.56 -22.68 17.22
CA PHE A 24 8.82 -23.79 17.84
C PHE A 24 7.46 -23.37 18.41
N GLU A 25 7.28 -22.07 18.68
CA GLU A 25 6.05 -21.46 19.22
C GLU A 25 5.33 -20.57 18.22
N ILE A 26 5.83 -20.48 16.97
CA ILE A 26 5.34 -19.55 15.96
C ILE A 26 3.84 -19.72 15.71
N LYS A 27 3.13 -18.60 15.69
CA LYS A 27 1.68 -18.51 15.42
C LYS A 27 1.44 -18.05 13.98
N THR A 28 0.21 -18.26 13.48
CA THR A 28 -0.20 -17.77 12.15
C THR A 28 -0.06 -16.24 12.06
N SER A 29 -0.40 -15.52 13.12
CA SER A 29 -0.21 -14.07 13.23
C SER A 29 1.26 -13.65 13.09
N ASP A 30 2.22 -14.43 13.60
CA ASP A 30 3.64 -14.14 13.43
C ASP A 30 4.08 -14.25 11.96
N LEU A 31 3.51 -15.22 11.20
CA LEU A 31 3.76 -15.31 9.77
C LEU A 31 3.26 -14.06 9.05
N SER A 32 2.04 -13.62 9.33
CA SER A 32 1.41 -12.47 8.68
C SER A 32 2.03 -11.14 9.08
N PHE A 33 2.36 -10.93 10.35
CA PHE A 33 2.77 -9.63 10.87
C PHE A 33 4.28 -9.49 11.17
N SER A 34 5.01 -10.61 11.26
CA SER A 34 6.45 -10.57 11.56
C SER A 34 7.32 -11.07 10.40
N ILE A 35 6.90 -12.05 9.61
CA ILE A 35 7.68 -12.64 8.54
C ILE A 35 7.31 -12.04 7.17
N ALA A 36 6.04 -12.11 6.78
CA ALA A 36 5.58 -11.65 5.48
C ALA A 36 5.92 -10.19 5.17
N PRO A 37 5.84 -9.22 6.12
CA PRO A 37 6.22 -7.83 5.84
C PRO A 37 7.68 -7.65 5.43
N LYS A 38 8.60 -8.51 5.88
CA LYS A 38 10.02 -8.46 5.51
C LYS A 38 10.25 -8.99 4.11
N LEU A 39 9.59 -10.09 3.75
CA LEU A 39 9.61 -10.61 2.38
C LEU A 39 9.01 -9.59 1.40
N ASN A 40 7.85 -9.01 1.74
CA ASN A 40 7.17 -8.03 0.90
C ASN A 40 7.96 -6.71 0.75
N ALA A 41 8.85 -6.37 1.69
CA ALA A 41 9.66 -5.16 1.60
C ALA A 41 10.61 -5.19 0.40
N ALA A 42 11.13 -6.36 0.02
CA ALA A 42 11.95 -6.52 -1.18
C ALA A 42 11.21 -6.07 -2.44
N GLY A 43 10.00 -6.55 -2.69
CA GLY A 43 9.22 -6.17 -3.86
C GLY A 43 8.66 -4.73 -3.84
N ARG A 44 8.87 -3.98 -2.75
CA ARG A 44 8.46 -2.57 -2.64
C ARG A 44 9.60 -1.58 -2.83
N LEU A 45 10.80 -1.90 -2.34
CA LEU A 45 11.95 -0.99 -2.32
C LEU A 45 13.12 -1.49 -3.16
N ALA A 46 13.11 -2.76 -3.56
CA ALA A 46 14.19 -3.41 -4.29
C ALA A 46 13.64 -4.50 -5.23
N ASP A 47 14.43 -5.53 -5.50
CA ASP A 47 14.05 -6.67 -6.30
C ASP A 47 13.52 -7.81 -5.40
N MET A 48 12.35 -8.35 -5.76
CA MET A 48 11.73 -9.51 -5.09
C MET A 48 12.59 -10.76 -5.10
N SER A 49 13.57 -10.85 -6.00
CA SER A 49 14.54 -11.96 -6.07
C SER A 49 15.26 -12.20 -4.75
N LEU A 50 15.51 -11.14 -3.96
CA LEU A 50 16.09 -11.23 -2.62
C LEU A 50 15.22 -12.08 -1.67
N GLY A 51 13.90 -11.87 -1.70
CA GLY A 51 12.95 -12.66 -0.92
C GLY A 51 12.94 -14.13 -1.36
N ILE A 52 12.98 -14.36 -2.67
CA ILE A 52 13.03 -15.71 -3.25
C ILE A 52 14.34 -16.42 -2.82
N LYS A 53 15.50 -15.78 -3.02
CA LYS A 53 16.80 -16.32 -2.61
C LYS A 53 16.82 -16.71 -1.14
N CYS A 54 16.28 -15.86 -0.27
CA CYS A 54 16.16 -16.16 1.16
C CYS A 54 15.34 -17.44 1.41
N LEU A 55 14.23 -17.63 0.69
CA LEU A 55 13.35 -18.78 0.88
C LEU A 55 13.90 -20.10 0.30
N ILE A 56 14.70 -20.03 -0.77
CA ILE A 56 15.27 -21.23 -1.40
C ILE A 56 16.69 -21.53 -0.95
N SER A 57 17.28 -20.73 -0.03
CA SER A 57 18.62 -20.97 0.52
C SER A 57 18.78 -22.39 1.05
N GLU A 58 19.88 -23.04 0.70
CA GLU A 58 20.20 -24.42 1.08
C GLU A 58 20.96 -24.50 2.41
N THR A 59 21.49 -23.37 2.89
CA THR A 59 22.22 -23.29 4.16
C THR A 59 21.66 -22.24 5.09
N GLN A 60 21.90 -22.41 6.40
CA GLN A 60 21.46 -21.45 7.41
C GLN A 60 22.24 -20.12 7.30
N ASP A 61 23.50 -20.16 6.92
CA ASP A 61 24.34 -18.95 6.81
C ASP A 61 23.91 -18.08 5.62
N GLU A 62 23.69 -18.70 4.46
CA GLU A 62 23.15 -18.01 3.29
C GLU A 62 21.78 -17.38 3.58
N ALA A 63 20.87 -18.17 4.15
CA ALA A 63 19.55 -17.68 4.54
C ALA A 63 19.62 -16.51 5.53
N THR A 64 20.57 -16.56 6.46
CA THR A 64 20.77 -15.50 7.45
C THR A 64 21.27 -14.21 6.79
N LEU A 65 22.15 -14.31 5.78
CA LEU A 65 22.63 -13.17 5.02
C LEU A 65 21.47 -12.44 4.33
N TYR A 66 20.66 -13.17 3.55
CA TYR A 66 19.50 -12.60 2.87
C TYR A 66 18.43 -12.08 3.86
N ALA A 67 18.18 -12.81 4.94
CA ALA A 67 17.23 -12.37 5.96
C ALA A 67 17.64 -11.05 6.63
N LYS A 68 18.94 -10.79 6.86
CA LYS A 68 19.44 -9.50 7.36
C LYS A 68 19.11 -8.36 6.38
N GLN A 69 19.31 -8.57 5.08
CA GLN A 69 18.99 -7.58 4.05
C GLN A 69 17.46 -7.30 4.00
N LEU A 70 16.63 -8.34 4.08
CA LEU A 70 15.17 -8.19 4.14
C LEU A 70 14.69 -7.42 5.38
N VAL A 71 15.33 -7.65 6.52
CA VAL A 71 15.06 -6.88 7.76
C VAL A 71 15.43 -5.41 7.58
N SER A 72 16.59 -5.12 6.98
CA SER A 72 17.01 -3.75 6.69
C SER A 72 16.03 -3.04 5.77
N LEU A 73 15.65 -3.65 4.63
CA LEU A 73 14.66 -3.11 3.70
C LEU A 73 13.29 -2.88 4.37
N ASN A 74 12.88 -3.78 5.27
CA ASN A 74 11.63 -3.58 5.99
C ASN A 74 11.69 -2.40 6.98
N ASN A 75 12.83 -2.16 7.61
CA ASN A 75 13.01 -1.00 8.48
C ASN A 75 13.03 0.30 7.66
N GLU A 76 13.72 0.32 6.54
CA GLU A 76 13.72 1.43 5.59
C GLU A 76 12.30 1.73 5.08
N ARG A 77 11.56 0.70 4.64
CA ARG A 77 10.16 0.86 4.24
C ARG A 77 9.31 1.49 5.35
N ARG A 78 9.49 1.06 6.59
CA ARG A 78 8.75 1.63 7.74
C ARG A 78 9.10 3.09 7.99
N PHE A 79 10.36 3.46 7.81
CA PHE A 79 10.81 4.84 7.93
C PHE A 79 10.17 5.72 6.85
N ILE A 80 10.24 5.28 5.57
CA ILE A 80 9.58 5.97 4.45
C ILE A 80 8.08 6.09 4.69
N GLU A 81 7.43 5.01 5.12
CA GLU A 81 5.99 4.97 5.44
C GLU A 81 5.59 6.00 6.50
N SER A 82 6.38 6.11 7.59
CA SER A 82 6.10 7.07 8.65
C SER A 82 6.19 8.52 8.16
N GLY A 83 7.24 8.87 7.42
CA GLY A 83 7.41 10.21 6.87
C GLY A 83 6.35 10.57 5.82
N MET A 84 5.99 9.62 4.96
CA MET A 84 4.92 9.81 3.98
C MET A 84 3.56 10.00 4.66
N LEU A 85 3.26 9.20 5.68
CA LEU A 85 1.99 9.32 6.42
C LEU A 85 1.89 10.66 7.14
N GLU A 86 2.95 11.10 7.81
CA GLU A 86 3.01 12.41 8.48
C GLU A 86 2.76 13.55 7.48
N THR A 87 3.47 13.54 6.34
CA THR A 87 3.30 14.54 5.28
C THR A 87 1.86 14.54 4.74
N ALA A 88 1.29 13.35 4.50
CA ALA A 88 -0.09 13.24 4.01
C ALA A 88 -1.11 13.77 5.02
N LEU A 89 -0.93 13.46 6.31
CA LEU A 89 -1.81 13.95 7.37
C LEU A 89 -1.75 15.47 7.52
N ASN A 90 -0.57 16.07 7.38
CA ASN A 90 -0.42 17.54 7.42
C ASN A 90 -1.12 18.18 6.22
N SER A 91 -0.95 17.64 5.00
CA SER A 91 -1.66 18.15 3.82
C SER A 91 -3.18 18.10 3.94
N ILE A 92 -3.73 17.14 4.70
CA ILE A 92 -5.17 17.01 4.93
C ILE A 92 -5.65 18.03 5.99
N LYS A 93 -4.85 18.32 7.02
CA LYS A 93 -5.21 19.28 8.08
C LYS A 93 -5.34 20.71 7.55
N ASP A 94 -4.63 21.03 6.48
CA ASP A 94 -4.65 22.36 5.85
C ASP A 94 -5.88 22.55 4.94
N THR A 95 -6.69 21.48 4.75
CA THR A 95 -7.95 21.54 4.00
C THR A 95 -9.12 21.28 4.95
N ASP A 96 -10.01 22.27 5.12
CA ASP A 96 -11.15 22.21 6.07
C ASP A 96 -12.20 21.15 5.69
N ASP A 97 -12.17 20.58 4.48
CA ASP A 97 -13.18 19.65 3.97
C ASP A 97 -12.58 18.33 3.45
N ILE A 98 -12.65 17.27 4.25
CA ILE A 98 -12.59 15.90 3.73
C ILE A 98 -14.01 15.52 3.28
N ASN A 99 -14.31 15.71 2.01
CA ASN A 99 -15.64 15.47 1.48
C ASN A 99 -15.92 13.95 1.30
N TYR A 100 -15.98 13.45 0.08
CA TYR A 100 -16.35 12.06 -0.23
C TYR A 100 -15.17 11.18 -0.58
N SER A 101 -14.01 11.76 -0.91
CA SER A 101 -12.81 11.04 -1.33
C SER A 101 -11.53 11.75 -0.91
N LEU A 102 -10.39 11.06 -1.06
CA LEU A 102 -9.06 11.62 -0.89
C LEU A 102 -8.20 11.29 -2.11
N ALA A 103 -7.62 12.31 -2.73
CA ALA A 103 -6.59 12.16 -3.74
C ALA A 103 -5.38 13.03 -3.36
N LEU A 104 -4.23 12.41 -3.07
CA LEU A 104 -3.04 13.13 -2.61
C LEU A 104 -1.83 12.76 -3.44
N PHE A 105 -0.96 13.73 -3.65
CA PHE A 105 0.31 13.60 -4.35
C PHE A 105 1.41 14.41 -3.66
N ASN A 106 2.62 13.86 -3.68
CA ASN A 106 3.82 14.62 -3.32
C ASN A 106 5.02 14.08 -4.10
N HIS A 107 5.86 14.97 -4.62
CA HIS A 107 7.05 14.62 -5.42
C HIS A 107 8.08 13.74 -4.69
N LYS A 108 8.09 13.79 -3.35
CA LYS A 108 9.03 13.04 -2.51
C LYS A 108 8.49 11.64 -2.12
N TRP A 109 7.27 11.29 -2.52
CA TRP A 109 6.69 10.01 -2.12
C TRP A 109 7.19 8.85 -2.97
N HIS A 110 7.39 7.73 -2.30
CA HIS A 110 7.92 6.51 -2.92
C HIS A 110 6.78 5.62 -3.44
N GLN A 111 6.82 5.25 -4.74
CA GLN A 111 5.76 4.47 -5.39
C GLN A 111 5.50 3.09 -4.75
N GLY A 112 6.51 2.43 -4.16
CA GLY A 112 6.37 1.15 -3.47
C GLY A 112 5.57 1.22 -2.15
N VAL A 113 5.32 2.44 -1.63
CA VAL A 113 4.68 2.67 -0.32
C VAL A 113 3.30 3.32 -0.43
N ILE A 114 2.96 3.96 -1.57
CA ILE A 114 1.69 4.67 -1.75
C ILE A 114 0.46 3.81 -1.41
N GLY A 115 0.45 2.52 -1.75
CA GLY A 115 -0.67 1.62 -1.45
C GLY A 115 -0.85 1.35 0.04
N ILE A 116 0.22 1.44 0.85
CA ILE A 116 0.14 1.33 2.31
C ILE A 116 -0.48 2.60 2.87
N ILE A 117 -0.03 3.76 2.40
CA ILE A 117 -0.56 5.07 2.83
C ILE A 117 -2.04 5.19 2.47
N ALA A 118 -2.43 4.80 1.25
CA ALA A 118 -3.83 4.76 0.83
C ALA A 118 -4.70 3.90 1.78
N SER A 119 -4.22 2.72 2.20
CA SER A 119 -4.93 1.88 3.17
C SER A 119 -5.09 2.56 4.53
N ARG A 120 -4.02 3.18 5.07
CA ARG A 120 -4.06 3.84 6.38
C ARG A 120 -4.97 5.06 6.39
N LEU A 121 -4.94 5.88 5.34
CA LEU A 121 -5.81 7.04 5.24
C LEU A 121 -7.26 6.62 5.03
N LYS A 122 -7.53 5.62 4.19
CA LYS A 122 -8.85 5.02 4.02
C LYS A 122 -9.41 4.51 5.36
N GLU A 123 -8.61 3.82 6.16
CA GLU A 123 -9.02 3.35 7.49
C GLU A 123 -9.31 4.50 8.45
N LYS A 124 -8.44 5.52 8.47
CA LYS A 124 -8.57 6.66 9.38
C LYS A 124 -9.77 7.56 9.05
N TYR A 125 -9.99 7.87 7.77
CA TYR A 125 -11.01 8.83 7.35
C TYR A 125 -12.28 8.16 6.81
N TYR A 126 -12.23 6.85 6.57
CA TYR A 126 -13.31 6.07 5.98
C TYR A 126 -13.82 6.67 4.66
N ARG A 127 -12.88 6.90 3.73
CA ARG A 127 -13.11 7.49 2.40
C ARG A 127 -12.33 6.70 1.35
N PRO A 128 -12.87 6.56 0.12
CA PRO A 128 -12.06 6.14 -1.02
C PRO A 128 -10.84 7.03 -1.13
N THR A 129 -9.66 6.43 -1.18
CA THR A 129 -8.40 7.17 -1.09
C THR A 129 -7.45 6.72 -2.19
N ILE A 130 -6.90 7.66 -2.96
CA ILE A 130 -5.87 7.41 -3.96
C ILE A 130 -4.64 8.24 -3.62
N ILE A 131 -3.50 7.57 -3.51
CA ILE A 131 -2.20 8.21 -3.25
C ILE A 131 -1.33 8.04 -4.48
N PHE A 132 -0.72 9.16 -4.91
CA PHE A 132 0.12 9.20 -6.09
C PHE A 132 1.59 9.46 -5.73
N ALA A 133 2.48 8.85 -6.51
CA ALA A 133 3.91 9.15 -6.55
C ALA A 133 4.35 9.24 -8.00
N LYS A 134 5.38 10.04 -8.26
CA LYS A 134 5.96 10.19 -9.60
C LYS A 134 6.80 8.97 -9.95
N ASP A 135 6.63 8.45 -11.17
CA ASP A 135 7.47 7.37 -11.70
C ASP A 135 8.67 7.94 -12.49
N GLU A 136 9.55 7.05 -12.93
CA GLU A 136 10.75 7.41 -13.70
C GLU A 136 10.43 8.02 -15.07
N ASN A 137 9.23 7.77 -15.61
CA ASN A 137 8.77 8.29 -16.89
C ASN A 137 8.03 9.64 -16.74
N GLY A 138 7.96 10.20 -15.55
CA GLY A 138 7.29 11.47 -15.27
C GLY A 138 5.78 11.37 -15.11
N LEU A 139 5.20 10.17 -15.17
CA LEU A 139 3.79 9.94 -14.85
C LEU A 139 3.56 9.83 -13.34
N LEU A 140 2.37 10.16 -12.89
CA LEU A 140 1.92 9.85 -11.54
C LEU A 140 1.30 8.46 -11.51
N LYS A 141 1.94 7.55 -10.76
CA LYS A 141 1.37 6.24 -10.40
C LYS A 141 0.51 6.38 -9.16
N GLY A 142 -0.77 6.07 -9.29
CA GLY A 142 -1.74 6.09 -8.23
C GLY A 142 -2.03 4.69 -7.69
N SER A 143 -2.15 4.57 -6.37
CA SER A 143 -2.66 3.38 -5.71
C SER A 143 -3.87 3.74 -4.87
N GLY A 144 -5.02 3.19 -5.22
CA GLY A 144 -6.29 3.45 -4.58
C GLY A 144 -6.70 2.33 -3.63
N ARG A 145 -7.40 2.72 -2.56
CA ARG A 145 -8.08 1.83 -1.61
C ARG A 145 -9.47 2.37 -1.33
N SER A 146 -10.42 1.49 -1.21
CA SER A 146 -11.84 1.86 -1.10
C SER A 146 -12.52 1.33 0.16
N ILE A 147 -13.71 1.84 0.41
CA ILE A 147 -14.67 1.37 1.40
C ILE A 147 -15.71 0.46 0.73
N PRO A 148 -16.43 -0.40 1.48
CA PRO A 148 -17.37 -1.36 0.90
C PRO A 148 -18.45 -0.74 0.01
N SER A 149 -18.93 0.46 0.34
CA SER A 149 -19.98 1.15 -0.42
C SER A 149 -19.50 1.80 -1.72
N PHE A 150 -18.20 1.75 -2.05
CA PHE A 150 -17.66 2.41 -3.24
C PHE A 150 -16.79 1.47 -4.07
N HIS A 151 -17.30 1.09 -5.26
CA HIS A 151 -16.57 0.23 -6.18
C HIS A 151 -15.53 1.02 -6.97
N LEU A 152 -14.27 1.00 -6.48
CA LEU A 152 -13.21 1.89 -6.98
C LEU A 152 -12.92 1.72 -8.48
N ARG A 153 -12.84 0.47 -8.97
CA ARG A 153 -12.57 0.22 -10.39
C ARG A 153 -13.67 0.79 -11.28
N ASP A 154 -14.94 0.61 -10.89
CA ASP A 154 -16.08 1.10 -11.69
C ASP A 154 -16.15 2.63 -11.66
N ALA A 155 -15.82 3.26 -10.54
CA ALA A 155 -15.68 4.71 -10.45
C ALA A 155 -14.58 5.25 -11.39
N LEU A 156 -13.42 4.57 -11.45
CA LEU A 156 -12.36 4.94 -12.41
C LEU A 156 -12.79 4.70 -13.87
N ASP A 157 -13.57 3.66 -14.14
CA ASP A 157 -14.13 3.41 -15.47
C ASP A 157 -15.10 4.52 -15.90
N LEU A 158 -15.97 4.98 -14.98
CA LEU A 158 -16.85 6.13 -15.22
C LEU A 158 -16.07 7.40 -15.52
N VAL A 159 -15.02 7.68 -14.73
CA VAL A 159 -14.12 8.83 -14.96
C VAL A 159 -13.44 8.71 -16.33
N SER A 160 -12.89 7.55 -16.65
CA SER A 160 -12.19 7.33 -17.93
C SER A 160 -13.11 7.47 -19.15
N LYS A 161 -14.37 7.04 -19.06
CA LYS A 161 -15.36 7.19 -20.12
C LYS A 161 -15.82 8.64 -20.29
N ALA A 162 -15.99 9.36 -19.19
CA ALA A 162 -16.40 10.76 -19.22
C ALA A 162 -15.24 11.70 -19.65
N TYR A 163 -14.00 11.32 -19.36
CA TYR A 163 -12.78 12.11 -19.60
C TYR A 163 -11.66 11.22 -20.18
N PRO A 164 -11.72 10.81 -21.46
CA PRO A 164 -10.84 9.78 -22.04
C PRO A 164 -9.34 10.08 -21.96
N GLU A 165 -8.94 11.36 -21.92
CA GLU A 165 -7.53 11.78 -21.85
C GLU A 165 -6.96 11.87 -20.42
N LEU A 166 -7.82 11.80 -19.39
CA LEU A 166 -7.46 12.09 -18.00
C LEU A 166 -6.69 10.94 -17.35
N ILE A 167 -7.05 9.70 -17.67
CA ILE A 167 -6.43 8.50 -17.11
C ILE A 167 -5.67 7.77 -18.22
N VAL A 168 -4.35 7.66 -18.09
CA VAL A 168 -3.51 6.97 -19.08
C VAL A 168 -3.74 5.47 -19.04
N THR A 169 -3.76 4.89 -17.82
CA THR A 169 -4.05 3.48 -17.58
C THR A 169 -4.70 3.31 -16.21
N PHE A 170 -5.58 2.33 -16.08
CA PHE A 170 -6.09 1.91 -14.77
C PHE A 170 -6.44 0.43 -14.77
N GLY A 171 -6.54 -0.15 -13.57
CA GLY A 171 -6.96 -1.53 -13.38
C GLY A 171 -7.08 -1.87 -11.89
N GLY A 172 -7.80 -2.93 -11.61
CA GLY A 172 -8.00 -3.36 -10.23
C GLY A 172 -9.37 -3.99 -9.99
N HIS A 173 -9.83 -3.88 -8.75
CA HIS A 173 -11.06 -4.47 -8.24
C HIS A 173 -11.83 -3.43 -7.39
N ALA A 174 -12.95 -3.86 -6.80
CA ALA A 174 -13.80 -3.00 -5.98
C ALA A 174 -13.03 -2.25 -4.87
N MET A 175 -12.19 -2.95 -4.13
CA MET A 175 -11.53 -2.42 -2.93
C MET A 175 -10.13 -1.85 -3.16
N ALA A 176 -9.52 -2.11 -4.30
CA ALA A 176 -8.17 -1.66 -4.62
C ALA A 176 -7.97 -1.54 -6.13
N ALA A 177 -7.39 -0.43 -6.56
CA ALA A 177 -7.06 -0.19 -7.95
C ALA A 177 -5.74 0.57 -8.09
N GLY A 178 -5.10 0.40 -9.24
CA GLY A 178 -3.95 1.19 -9.67
C GLY A 178 -4.33 2.02 -10.89
N LEU A 179 -3.70 3.18 -11.05
CA LEU A 179 -3.88 4.03 -12.22
C LEU A 179 -2.62 4.84 -12.51
N SER A 180 -2.58 5.42 -13.70
CA SER A 180 -1.54 6.38 -14.10
C SER A 180 -2.20 7.59 -14.73
N ILE A 181 -1.73 8.78 -14.38
CA ILE A 181 -2.16 10.06 -14.95
C ILE A 181 -0.94 10.91 -15.26
N LYS A 182 -1.08 11.94 -16.10
CA LYS A 182 -0.06 12.98 -16.24
C LYS A 182 -0.04 13.86 -14.99
N GLU A 183 1.11 14.36 -14.61
CA GLU A 183 1.24 15.25 -13.44
C GLU A 183 0.42 16.53 -13.59
N SER A 184 0.37 17.11 -14.81
CA SER A 184 -0.46 18.28 -15.13
C SER A 184 -1.94 18.07 -14.83
N ASP A 185 -2.40 16.83 -14.88
CA ASP A 185 -3.81 16.49 -14.78
C ASP A 185 -4.25 16.17 -13.34
N PHE A 186 -3.31 16.14 -12.38
CA PHE A 186 -3.60 15.75 -10.99
C PHE A 186 -4.71 16.60 -10.36
N SER A 187 -4.65 17.92 -10.49
CA SER A 187 -5.66 18.82 -9.90
C SER A 187 -7.06 18.58 -10.49
N ASN A 188 -7.12 18.35 -11.81
CA ASN A 188 -8.36 18.05 -12.51
C ASN A 188 -8.90 16.67 -12.11
N PHE A 189 -8.04 15.65 -12.08
CA PHE A 189 -8.38 14.32 -11.62
C PHE A 189 -8.95 14.32 -10.20
N SER A 190 -8.30 15.03 -9.26
CA SER A 190 -8.75 15.11 -7.87
C SER A 190 -10.18 15.66 -7.76
N LYS A 191 -10.50 16.73 -8.50
CA LYS A 191 -11.85 17.34 -8.52
C LYS A 191 -12.89 16.40 -9.14
N ILE A 192 -12.54 15.75 -10.25
CA ILE A 192 -13.45 14.82 -10.94
C ILE A 192 -13.69 13.57 -10.10
N PHE A 193 -12.65 13.04 -9.45
CA PHE A 193 -12.76 11.87 -8.57
C PHE A 193 -13.64 12.19 -7.36
N GLU A 194 -13.47 13.37 -6.75
CA GLU A 194 -14.32 13.86 -5.66
C GLU A 194 -15.78 14.00 -6.11
N HIS A 195 -16.03 14.62 -7.26
CA HIS A 195 -17.38 14.75 -7.82
C HIS A 195 -18.01 13.39 -8.13
N THR A 196 -17.22 12.43 -8.64
CA THR A 196 -17.69 11.06 -8.87
C THR A 196 -18.03 10.37 -7.56
N ALA A 197 -17.19 10.52 -6.55
CA ALA A 197 -17.44 9.97 -5.22
C ALA A 197 -18.70 10.56 -4.58
N SER A 198 -18.92 11.87 -4.67
CA SER A 198 -20.12 12.54 -4.13
C SER A 198 -21.42 12.12 -4.81
N LYS A 199 -21.36 11.65 -6.05
CA LYS A 199 -22.54 11.10 -6.75
C LYS A 199 -22.85 9.64 -6.40
N LEU A 200 -21.82 8.88 -6.02
CA LEU A 200 -21.92 7.43 -5.78
C LEU A 200 -22.06 7.07 -4.30
N LEU A 201 -21.76 7.99 -3.39
CA LEU A 201 -21.81 7.81 -1.95
C LEU A 201 -22.83 8.74 -1.32
N SER A 202 -23.57 8.23 -0.34
CA SER A 202 -24.39 9.02 0.56
C SER A 202 -23.56 9.41 1.82
N GLU A 203 -24.04 10.41 2.57
CA GLU A 203 -23.44 10.74 3.88
C GLU A 203 -23.51 9.57 4.87
N GLU A 204 -24.53 8.71 4.76
CA GLU A 204 -24.70 7.54 5.62
C GLU A 204 -23.59 6.50 5.36
N ASP A 205 -23.21 6.26 4.09
CA ASP A 205 -22.10 5.38 3.73
C ASP A 205 -20.79 5.78 4.38
N LEU A 206 -20.64 7.06 4.69
CA LEU A 206 -19.43 7.65 5.24
C LEU A 206 -19.42 7.71 6.79
N LYS A 207 -20.55 7.44 7.44
CA LYS A 207 -20.70 7.44 8.91
C LYS A 207 -20.46 6.07 9.53
N ILE A 208 -20.72 4.98 8.81
CA ILE A 208 -20.66 3.58 9.30
C ILE A 208 -19.27 3.17 9.80
N GLY A 209 -18.20 3.76 9.28
CA GLY A 209 -16.81 3.48 9.69
C GLY A 209 -16.34 4.18 10.97
N ARG A 210 -17.15 5.05 11.59
CA ARG A 210 -16.78 5.78 12.82
C ARG A 210 -17.28 5.13 14.12
N ALA A 211 -18.03 4.03 14.01
CA ALA A 211 -18.71 3.37 15.13
C ALA A 211 -18.04 2.08 15.63
N SER A 212 -16.71 1.92 15.41
CA SER A 212 -15.96 0.78 15.96
C SER A 212 -14.65 1.22 16.60
#